data_74b294740f656a552207095eddd6e7d7
#
_entry.id   74b294740f656a552207095eddd6e7d7
#
_cell.length_a   1.000
_cell.length_b   1.000
_cell.length_c   1.000
_cell.angle_alpha   90.00
_cell.angle_beta   90.00
_cell.angle_gamma   90.00
#
_symmetry.space_group_name_H-M   'P 1'
#
loop_
_entity.id
_entity.type
_entity.pdbx_description
1 polymer ?
#
loop_
_entity_poly.entity_id
_entity_poly.type
_entity_poly.pdbx_seq_one_letter_code
_entity_poly.pdbx_strand_id
1 'polypeptide(L)'
;MRKFIVAGNWKMNTTVPEGVELAKAVVEKGKDLPANVELVVAPPFTHLCCVGEALKGSKVALSAQNCADHEKGAYTGEVAVNMLTSLGCKYTILGHSERRQYYGETDEKLVEKVKLALEAGLGVILCVGEVLEERKAGKHFDVCATQIKNVLYNFTAEDMKKIVIAYEPVWAIGTGKTATAAQAEEIHACIRTVIAEKFGLEVAEDMTILYGGSCKPSNAKELFAEKDIDGGLIGGAALKADDFIGIATSF
;
A
#
# COMPACT_ATOMS: atom_id res chain seq x y z
N MET A 1 6.05 8.80 16.36
CA MET A 1 7.05 8.90 15.23
C MET A 1 6.58 7.99 14.13
N ARG A 2 6.45 8.49 12.91
CA ARG A 2 5.97 7.76 11.73
C ARG A 2 6.82 6.52 11.45
N LYS A 3 6.19 5.44 11.01
CA LYS A 3 6.89 4.25 10.54
C LYS A 3 7.25 4.44 9.07
N PHE A 4 8.44 4.03 8.69
CA PHE A 4 8.79 3.86 7.30
C PHE A 4 8.35 2.47 6.82
N ILE A 5 7.62 2.41 5.72
CA ILE A 5 7.11 1.15 5.18
C ILE A 5 7.51 1.00 3.72
N VAL A 6 8.11 -0.13 3.37
CA VAL A 6 8.34 -0.52 1.99
C VAL A 6 7.51 -1.77 1.71
N ALA A 7 6.41 -1.60 0.99
CA ALA A 7 5.44 -2.64 0.69
C ALA A 7 5.59 -3.09 -0.78
N GLY A 8 5.87 -4.36 -0.99
CA GLY A 8 6.01 -4.97 -2.32
C GLY A 8 4.70 -5.54 -2.80
N ASN A 9 4.01 -4.85 -3.70
CA ASN A 9 2.86 -5.38 -4.41
C ASN A 9 3.33 -6.19 -5.62
N TRP A 10 3.27 -7.51 -5.51
CA TRP A 10 3.72 -8.41 -6.59
C TRP A 10 2.74 -8.46 -7.76
N LYS A 11 1.54 -7.91 -7.57
CA LYS A 11 0.46 -7.93 -8.57
C LYS A 11 0.18 -9.37 -9.03
N MET A 12 -0.16 -9.58 -10.30
CA MET A 12 -0.42 -10.90 -10.88
C MET A 12 0.88 -11.46 -11.49
N ASN A 13 1.87 -11.74 -10.64
CA ASN A 13 3.17 -12.30 -11.07
C ASN A 13 3.57 -13.47 -10.19
N THR A 14 4.50 -14.26 -10.69
CA THR A 14 5.10 -15.45 -10.09
C THR A 14 4.17 -16.66 -10.02
N THR A 15 4.74 -17.83 -10.08
CA THR A 15 4.14 -19.09 -9.61
C THR A 15 4.39 -19.25 -8.11
N VAL A 16 3.69 -20.16 -7.44
CA VAL A 16 3.86 -20.39 -5.99
C VAL A 16 5.31 -20.71 -5.61
N PRO A 17 6.04 -21.61 -6.30
CA PRO A 17 7.45 -21.87 -6.00
C PRO A 17 8.34 -20.62 -6.15
N GLU A 18 8.18 -19.87 -7.24
CA GLU A 18 8.94 -18.63 -7.46
C GLU A 18 8.66 -17.59 -6.38
N GLY A 19 7.39 -17.45 -5.97
CA GLY A 19 7.00 -16.54 -4.90
C GLY A 19 7.58 -16.92 -3.54
N VAL A 20 7.67 -18.22 -3.23
CA VAL A 20 8.32 -18.71 -2.00
C VAL A 20 9.82 -18.41 -2.02
N GLU A 21 10.50 -18.62 -3.13
CA GLU A 21 11.94 -18.32 -3.24
C GLU A 21 12.19 -16.80 -3.15
N LEU A 22 11.34 -15.99 -3.78
CA LEU A 22 11.43 -14.53 -3.64
C LEU A 22 11.23 -14.08 -2.18
N ALA A 23 10.22 -14.64 -1.48
CA ALA A 23 9.99 -14.34 -0.07
C ALA A 23 11.19 -14.68 0.82
N LYS A 24 11.79 -15.87 0.64
CA LYS A 24 12.99 -16.29 1.36
C LYS A 24 14.16 -15.33 1.10
N ALA A 25 14.37 -14.92 -0.16
CA ALA A 25 15.40 -13.98 -0.52
C ALA A 25 15.19 -12.59 0.13
N VAL A 26 13.93 -12.11 0.19
CA VAL A 26 13.58 -10.86 0.88
C VAL A 26 13.85 -10.98 2.39
N VAL A 27 13.48 -12.09 3.03
CA VAL A 27 13.75 -12.33 4.45
C VAL A 27 15.25 -12.31 4.72
N GLU A 28 16.03 -13.03 3.92
CA GLU A 28 17.48 -13.14 4.12
C GLU A 28 18.19 -11.80 3.99
N LYS A 29 17.88 -11.06 2.90
CA LYS A 29 18.51 -9.77 2.61
C LYS A 29 17.99 -8.61 3.48
N GLY A 30 16.80 -8.75 4.05
CA GLY A 30 16.16 -7.74 4.90
C GLY A 30 16.50 -7.85 6.40
N LYS A 31 17.35 -8.78 6.81
CA LYS A 31 17.67 -9.04 8.23
C LYS A 31 18.23 -7.82 8.96
N ASP A 32 19.10 -7.07 8.28
CA ASP A 32 19.87 -5.98 8.84
C ASP A 32 19.25 -4.59 8.63
N LEU A 33 17.98 -4.54 8.17
CA LEU A 33 17.28 -3.27 8.00
C LEU A 33 17.06 -2.57 9.35
N PRO A 34 17.08 -1.23 9.37
CA PRO A 34 16.79 -0.45 10.56
C PRO A 34 15.45 -0.81 11.18
N ALA A 35 15.36 -0.79 12.50
CA ALA A 35 14.15 -1.21 13.23
C ALA A 35 12.91 -0.35 12.95
N ASN A 36 13.08 0.86 12.44
CA ASN A 36 12.03 1.79 12.05
C ASN A 36 11.54 1.59 10.60
N VAL A 37 12.15 0.67 9.84
CA VAL A 37 11.72 0.30 8.47
C VAL A 37 10.99 -1.04 8.52
N GLU A 38 9.73 -1.05 8.12
CA GLU A 38 8.91 -2.26 8.01
C GLU A 38 8.85 -2.73 6.55
N LEU A 39 9.18 -4.00 6.31
CA LEU A 39 8.96 -4.65 5.02
C LEU A 39 7.61 -5.34 5.00
N VAL A 40 6.88 -5.15 3.90
CA VAL A 40 5.62 -5.84 3.63
C VAL A 40 5.71 -6.49 2.26
N VAL A 41 5.27 -7.74 2.11
CA VAL A 41 5.11 -8.40 0.82
C VAL A 41 3.64 -8.76 0.59
N ALA A 42 3.14 -8.44 -0.61
CA ALA A 42 1.76 -8.68 -1.02
C ALA A 42 1.74 -9.56 -2.27
N PRO A 43 1.83 -10.89 -2.11
CA PRO A 43 1.76 -11.84 -3.21
C PRO A 43 0.30 -12.06 -3.65
N PRO A 44 0.05 -12.72 -4.81
CA PRO A 44 -1.28 -13.19 -5.19
C PRO A 44 -1.93 -14.07 -4.11
N PHE A 45 -3.27 -14.12 -4.07
CA PHE A 45 -4.00 -14.93 -3.09
C PHE A 45 -3.56 -16.40 -3.04
N THR A 46 -3.25 -16.97 -4.20
CA THR A 46 -2.79 -18.37 -4.35
C THR A 46 -1.49 -18.66 -3.62
N HIS A 47 -0.70 -17.65 -3.31
CA HIS A 47 0.63 -17.77 -2.67
C HIS A 47 0.59 -17.53 -1.17
N LEU A 48 -0.46 -16.89 -0.63
CA LEU A 48 -0.48 -16.38 0.74
C LEU A 48 -0.10 -17.44 1.78
N CYS A 49 -0.63 -18.65 1.66
CA CYS A 49 -0.32 -19.73 2.60
C CYS A 49 1.18 -20.07 2.58
N CYS A 50 1.74 -20.36 1.41
CA CYS A 50 3.12 -20.81 1.28
C CYS A 50 4.13 -19.68 1.54
N VAL A 51 3.82 -18.46 1.10
CA VAL A 51 4.64 -17.28 1.40
C VAL A 51 4.57 -16.96 2.89
N GLY A 52 3.39 -17.01 3.51
CA GLY A 52 3.23 -16.81 4.95
C GLY A 52 4.10 -17.78 5.77
N GLU A 53 4.17 -19.05 5.37
CA GLU A 53 5.08 -20.02 6.01
C GLU A 53 6.55 -19.63 5.82
N ALA A 54 6.95 -19.17 4.64
CA ALA A 54 8.32 -18.74 4.36
C ALA A 54 8.73 -17.47 5.16
N LEU A 55 7.77 -16.66 5.59
CA LEU A 55 8.00 -15.45 6.38
C LEU A 55 8.06 -15.72 7.89
N LYS A 56 7.67 -16.91 8.37
CA LYS A 56 7.66 -17.21 9.81
C LYS A 56 8.99 -16.96 10.49
N GLY A 57 8.94 -16.31 11.64
CA GLY A 57 10.14 -15.94 12.41
C GLY A 57 10.92 -14.74 11.87
N SER A 58 10.48 -14.14 10.76
CA SER A 58 11.05 -12.90 10.22
C SER A 58 10.27 -11.66 10.66
N LYS A 59 10.81 -10.48 10.36
CA LYS A 59 10.14 -9.18 10.58
C LYS A 59 9.32 -8.74 9.37
N VAL A 60 9.32 -9.50 8.27
CA VAL A 60 8.58 -9.17 7.03
C VAL A 60 7.11 -9.47 7.22
N ALA A 61 6.26 -8.49 7.02
CA ALA A 61 4.82 -8.64 7.12
C ALA A 61 4.21 -9.18 5.83
N LEU A 62 3.18 -10.03 5.97
CA LEU A 62 2.37 -10.52 4.86
C LEU A 62 1.17 -9.59 4.64
N SER A 63 0.90 -9.24 3.40
CA SER A 63 -0.29 -8.48 2.98
C SER A 63 -1.06 -9.22 1.91
N ALA A 64 -2.37 -9.07 1.91
CA ALA A 64 -3.19 -9.40 0.76
C ALA A 64 -3.21 -8.23 -0.24
N GLN A 65 -3.54 -8.53 -1.51
CA GLN A 65 -3.70 -7.51 -2.57
C GLN A 65 -5.12 -6.95 -2.67
N ASN A 66 -6.07 -7.51 -1.93
CA ASN A 66 -7.49 -7.15 -1.87
C ASN A 66 -8.19 -7.97 -0.78
N CYS A 67 -9.45 -7.62 -0.48
CA CYS A 67 -10.40 -8.49 0.23
C CYS A 67 -11.81 -8.30 -0.34
N ALA A 68 -12.73 -9.19 0.01
CA ALA A 68 -14.16 -9.05 -0.29
C ALA A 68 -14.79 -7.90 0.52
N ASP A 69 -15.89 -7.36 0.02
CA ASP A 69 -16.79 -6.42 0.69
C ASP A 69 -17.90 -7.15 1.47
N HIS A 70 -17.71 -8.44 1.76
CA HIS A 70 -18.63 -9.30 2.50
C HIS A 70 -17.86 -10.20 3.46
N GLU A 71 -18.46 -10.47 4.62
CA GLU A 71 -17.84 -11.31 5.66
C GLU A 71 -17.74 -12.78 5.25
N LYS A 72 -18.78 -13.30 4.61
CA LYS A 72 -18.92 -14.69 4.17
C LYS A 72 -20.14 -14.88 3.30
N GLY A 73 -20.26 -16.02 2.63
CA GLY A 73 -21.50 -16.41 1.97
C GLY A 73 -21.34 -16.80 0.49
N ALA A 74 -22.40 -16.59 -0.28
CA ALA A 74 -22.51 -17.00 -1.69
C ALA A 74 -21.84 -15.98 -2.63
N TYR A 75 -20.54 -15.83 -2.49
CA TYR A 75 -19.69 -14.90 -3.27
C TYR A 75 -18.54 -15.68 -3.91
N THR A 76 -18.88 -16.57 -4.84
CA THR A 76 -17.92 -17.48 -5.47
C THR A 76 -16.74 -16.75 -6.08
N GLY A 77 -15.52 -17.10 -5.64
CA GLY A 77 -14.26 -16.48 -6.11
C GLY A 77 -13.72 -15.37 -5.21
N GLU A 78 -14.51 -14.83 -4.29
CA GLU A 78 -14.08 -13.81 -3.36
C GLU A 78 -13.33 -14.38 -2.15
N VAL A 79 -12.47 -13.56 -1.57
CA VAL A 79 -11.65 -13.90 -0.39
C VAL A 79 -12.00 -12.97 0.75
N ALA A 80 -12.64 -13.51 1.80
CA ALA A 80 -13.07 -12.75 2.96
C ALA A 80 -11.90 -12.42 3.90
N VAL A 81 -12.05 -11.35 4.71
CA VAL A 81 -11.02 -10.87 5.64
C VAL A 81 -10.58 -11.92 6.66
N ASN A 82 -11.52 -12.74 7.16
CA ASN A 82 -11.22 -13.82 8.11
C ASN A 82 -10.35 -14.93 7.50
N MET A 83 -10.46 -15.17 6.18
CA MET A 83 -9.57 -16.09 5.46
C MET A 83 -8.14 -15.52 5.44
N LEU A 84 -7.98 -14.21 5.24
CA LEU A 84 -6.69 -13.53 5.21
C LEU A 84 -6.02 -13.53 6.59
N THR A 85 -6.76 -13.21 7.64
CA THR A 85 -6.24 -13.24 9.03
C THR A 85 -5.83 -14.64 9.45
N SER A 86 -6.56 -15.69 9.01
CA SER A 86 -6.21 -17.08 9.29
C SER A 86 -4.86 -17.51 8.69
N LEU A 87 -4.41 -16.81 7.64
CA LEU A 87 -3.10 -17.01 7.00
C LEU A 87 -1.99 -16.12 7.59
N GLY A 88 -2.31 -15.31 8.59
CA GLY A 88 -1.35 -14.41 9.22
C GLY A 88 -1.09 -13.12 8.44
N CYS A 89 -1.98 -12.74 7.51
CA CYS A 89 -1.90 -11.44 6.88
C CYS A 89 -2.00 -10.33 7.95
N LYS A 90 -1.09 -9.37 7.87
CA LYS A 90 -1.08 -8.18 8.71
C LYS A 90 -1.77 -7.00 8.05
N TYR A 91 -1.72 -6.94 6.71
CA TYR A 91 -2.31 -5.87 5.91
C TYR A 91 -3.15 -6.42 4.76
N THR A 92 -3.97 -5.54 4.19
CA THR A 92 -4.56 -5.71 2.85
C THR A 92 -4.45 -4.42 2.06
N ILE A 93 -4.12 -4.49 0.78
CA ILE A 93 -4.13 -3.36 -0.15
C ILE A 93 -5.57 -3.19 -0.65
N LEU A 94 -6.11 -1.97 -0.58
CA LEU A 94 -7.46 -1.64 -1.03
C LEU A 94 -7.45 -0.41 -1.93
N GLY A 95 -8.31 -0.39 -2.93
CA GLY A 95 -8.48 0.76 -3.83
C GLY A 95 -7.32 0.96 -4.81
N HIS A 96 -6.45 -0.05 -5.04
CA HIS A 96 -5.39 0.06 -6.03
C HIS A 96 -5.94 0.49 -7.38
N SER A 97 -5.23 1.38 -8.08
CA SER A 97 -5.68 1.97 -9.35
C SER A 97 -6.13 0.95 -10.39
N GLU A 98 -5.46 -0.20 -10.50
CA GLU A 98 -5.86 -1.29 -11.39
C GLU A 98 -7.25 -1.85 -11.02
N ARG A 99 -7.59 -1.92 -9.72
CA ARG A 99 -8.89 -2.41 -9.28
C ARG A 99 -10.00 -1.40 -9.51
N ARG A 100 -9.71 -0.11 -9.30
CA ARG A 100 -10.64 0.97 -9.65
C ARG A 100 -10.93 0.97 -11.15
N GLN A 101 -9.90 0.85 -11.97
CA GLN A 101 -10.00 0.93 -13.43
C GLN A 101 -10.59 -0.32 -14.07
N TYR A 102 -10.16 -1.52 -13.68
CA TYR A 102 -10.51 -2.76 -14.38
C TYR A 102 -11.64 -3.54 -13.74
N TYR A 103 -11.87 -3.37 -12.43
CA TYR A 103 -12.84 -4.15 -11.66
C TYR A 103 -13.95 -3.31 -11.04
N GLY A 104 -14.04 -2.02 -11.37
CA GLY A 104 -15.10 -1.14 -10.92
C GLY A 104 -15.16 -1.02 -9.38
N GLU A 105 -13.99 -0.97 -8.73
CA GLU A 105 -13.89 -0.77 -7.30
C GLU A 105 -14.15 0.70 -6.96
N THR A 106 -15.34 1.00 -6.41
CA THR A 106 -15.78 2.35 -6.06
C THR A 106 -15.43 2.71 -4.63
N ASP A 107 -15.51 4.01 -4.28
CA ASP A 107 -15.25 4.47 -2.91
C ASP A 107 -16.25 3.88 -1.91
N GLU A 108 -17.52 3.67 -2.31
CA GLU A 108 -18.56 3.04 -1.46
C GLU A 108 -18.17 1.59 -1.13
N LYS A 109 -17.73 0.81 -2.12
CA LYS A 109 -17.22 -0.56 -1.87
C LYS A 109 -16.00 -0.56 -0.97
N LEU A 110 -15.14 0.45 -1.12
CA LEU A 110 -13.95 0.58 -0.30
C LEU A 110 -14.29 0.89 1.16
N VAL A 111 -15.33 1.67 1.44
CA VAL A 111 -15.80 1.88 2.83
C VAL A 111 -16.11 0.54 3.49
N GLU A 112 -16.90 -0.33 2.82
CA GLU A 112 -17.25 -1.66 3.38
C GLU A 112 -16.01 -2.55 3.56
N LYS A 113 -15.10 -2.58 2.58
CA LYS A 113 -13.86 -3.37 2.68
C LYS A 113 -12.95 -2.89 3.81
N VAL A 114 -12.75 -1.57 3.94
CA VAL A 114 -11.96 -0.98 5.02
C VAL A 114 -12.56 -1.32 6.38
N LYS A 115 -13.89 -1.17 6.53
CA LYS A 115 -14.60 -1.53 7.76
C LYS A 115 -14.34 -2.99 8.13
N LEU A 116 -14.61 -3.93 7.23
CA LEU A 116 -14.41 -5.35 7.49
C LEU A 116 -12.94 -5.69 7.81
N ALA A 117 -11.99 -5.08 7.12
CA ALA A 117 -10.57 -5.28 7.38
C ALA A 117 -10.17 -4.82 8.79
N LEU A 118 -10.61 -3.62 9.21
CA LEU A 118 -10.33 -3.07 10.53
C LEU A 118 -10.97 -3.88 11.66
N GLU A 119 -12.22 -4.33 11.48
CA GLU A 119 -12.96 -5.19 12.41
C GLU A 119 -12.26 -6.55 12.58
N ALA A 120 -11.70 -7.10 11.49
CA ALA A 120 -10.90 -8.32 11.54
C ALA A 120 -9.48 -8.14 12.08
N GLY A 121 -9.07 -6.91 12.40
CA GLY A 121 -7.75 -6.60 12.92
C GLY A 121 -6.65 -6.43 11.88
N LEU A 122 -6.98 -6.40 10.58
CA LEU A 122 -6.04 -6.10 9.51
C LEU A 122 -5.70 -4.61 9.47
N GLY A 123 -4.45 -4.29 9.17
CA GLY A 123 -4.08 -2.98 8.67
C GLY A 123 -4.52 -2.82 7.21
N VAL A 124 -4.78 -1.59 6.82
CA VAL A 124 -5.19 -1.26 5.44
C VAL A 124 -4.14 -0.38 4.77
N ILE A 125 -3.72 -0.73 3.58
CA ILE A 125 -2.97 0.15 2.67
C ILE A 125 -3.99 0.66 1.64
N LEU A 126 -4.52 1.86 1.88
CA LEU A 126 -5.52 2.47 1.00
C LEU A 126 -4.84 3.25 -0.12
N CYS A 127 -5.11 2.86 -1.36
CA CYS A 127 -4.57 3.52 -2.54
C CYS A 127 -5.49 4.64 -3.03
N VAL A 128 -4.89 5.80 -3.29
CA VAL A 128 -5.54 6.98 -3.88
C VAL A 128 -4.66 7.57 -4.97
N GLY A 129 -5.23 8.19 -5.97
CA GLY A 129 -4.44 8.83 -7.01
C GLY A 129 -5.24 9.23 -8.24
N GLU A 130 -4.66 10.13 -9.02
CA GLU A 130 -5.25 10.73 -10.20
C GLU A 130 -4.73 10.12 -11.50
N VAL A 131 -5.56 10.15 -12.54
CA VAL A 131 -5.18 9.83 -13.91
C VAL A 131 -4.57 11.04 -14.62
N LEU A 132 -3.93 10.81 -15.78
CA LEU A 132 -3.22 11.85 -16.53
C LEU A 132 -4.11 13.04 -16.91
N GLU A 133 -5.34 12.78 -17.32
CA GLU A 133 -6.31 13.78 -17.72
C GLU A 133 -6.67 14.71 -16.56
N GLU A 134 -6.84 14.17 -15.37
CA GLU A 134 -7.12 14.92 -14.16
C GLU A 134 -5.93 15.78 -13.76
N ARG A 135 -4.69 15.23 -13.86
CA ARG A 135 -3.47 16.00 -13.57
C ARG A 135 -3.29 17.14 -14.56
N LYS A 136 -3.48 16.92 -15.87
CA LYS A 136 -3.43 17.98 -16.89
C LYS A 136 -4.47 19.07 -16.68
N ALA A 137 -5.64 18.70 -16.13
CA ALA A 137 -6.69 19.64 -15.80
C ALA A 137 -6.47 20.38 -14.46
N GLY A 138 -5.35 20.12 -13.76
CA GLY A 138 -5.05 20.71 -12.46
C GLY A 138 -5.92 20.19 -11.32
N LYS A 139 -6.61 19.05 -11.50
CA LYS A 139 -7.58 18.48 -10.53
C LYS A 139 -6.99 17.42 -9.59
N HIS A 140 -5.70 17.15 -9.68
CA HIS A 140 -5.03 16.06 -8.94
C HIS A 140 -5.19 16.18 -7.42
N PHE A 141 -5.16 17.38 -6.87
CA PHE A 141 -5.42 17.61 -5.44
C PHE A 141 -6.86 17.26 -5.06
N ASP A 142 -7.83 17.77 -5.83
CA ASP A 142 -9.26 17.54 -5.58
C ASP A 142 -9.62 16.05 -5.69
N VAL A 143 -9.04 15.34 -6.66
CA VAL A 143 -9.27 13.90 -6.86
C VAL A 143 -8.77 13.11 -5.65
N CYS A 144 -7.51 13.31 -5.24
CA CYS A 144 -6.96 12.62 -4.08
C CYS A 144 -7.71 12.97 -2.80
N ALA A 145 -8.03 14.25 -2.58
CA ALA A 145 -8.81 14.69 -1.43
C ALA A 145 -10.21 14.07 -1.41
N THR A 146 -10.88 13.99 -2.57
CA THR A 146 -12.22 13.39 -2.69
C THR A 146 -12.18 11.89 -2.37
N GLN A 147 -11.25 11.13 -2.93
CA GLN A 147 -11.09 9.69 -2.64
C GLN A 147 -10.85 9.45 -1.15
N ILE A 148 -10.02 10.26 -0.50
CA ILE A 148 -9.77 10.17 0.94
C ILE A 148 -11.04 10.49 1.73
N LYS A 149 -11.71 11.60 1.43
CA LYS A 149 -12.91 12.04 2.14
C LYS A 149 -14.05 11.02 2.00
N ASN A 150 -14.28 10.51 0.79
CA ASN A 150 -15.33 9.52 0.53
C ASN A 150 -15.11 8.23 1.33
N VAL A 151 -13.86 7.78 1.49
CA VAL A 151 -13.56 6.53 2.18
C VAL A 151 -13.27 6.77 3.67
N LEU A 152 -12.26 7.56 4.00
CA LEU A 152 -11.73 7.62 5.37
C LEU A 152 -12.57 8.47 6.33
N TYR A 153 -13.36 9.44 5.86
CA TYR A 153 -14.19 10.27 6.74
C TYR A 153 -15.36 9.50 7.39
N ASN A 154 -15.56 8.24 7.01
CA ASN A 154 -16.51 7.32 7.64
C ASN A 154 -15.93 6.62 8.89
N PHE A 155 -14.65 6.82 9.22
CA PHE A 155 -13.97 6.14 10.31
C PHE A 155 -13.56 7.09 11.43
N THR A 156 -13.07 6.54 12.53
CA THR A 156 -12.64 7.29 13.71
C THR A 156 -11.13 7.60 13.68
N ALA A 157 -10.67 8.52 14.52
CA ALA A 157 -9.24 8.80 14.70
C ALA A 157 -8.45 7.55 15.19
N GLU A 158 -9.09 6.66 15.96
CA GLU A 158 -8.45 5.43 16.41
C GLU A 158 -8.24 4.44 15.27
N ASP A 159 -9.19 4.37 14.32
CA ASP A 159 -9.07 3.54 13.11
C ASP A 159 -7.89 3.96 12.25
N MET A 160 -7.56 5.27 12.21
CA MET A 160 -6.45 5.79 11.43
C MET A 160 -5.09 5.19 11.84
N LYS A 161 -4.94 4.70 13.05
CA LYS A 161 -3.71 4.03 13.52
C LYS A 161 -3.41 2.72 12.78
N LYS A 162 -4.42 2.13 12.13
CA LYS A 162 -4.30 0.89 11.34
C LYS A 162 -4.31 1.14 9.84
N ILE A 163 -4.36 2.40 9.41
CA ILE A 163 -4.44 2.78 8.00
C ILE A 163 -3.12 3.41 7.55
N VAL A 164 -2.66 2.98 6.41
CA VAL A 164 -1.56 3.53 5.63
C VAL A 164 -2.15 4.02 4.32
N ILE A 165 -1.77 5.20 3.85
CA ILE A 165 -2.20 5.70 2.55
C ILE A 165 -1.09 5.45 1.54
N ALA A 166 -1.43 5.02 0.32
CA ALA A 166 -0.51 4.94 -0.80
C ALA A 166 -0.97 5.87 -1.93
N TYR A 167 -0.17 6.88 -2.23
CA TYR A 167 -0.43 7.76 -3.35
C TYR A 167 0.08 7.17 -4.66
N GLU A 168 -0.82 6.94 -5.59
CA GLU A 168 -0.54 6.40 -6.91
C GLU A 168 -0.69 7.49 -7.99
N PRO A 169 0.40 8.09 -8.50
CA PRO A 169 0.34 8.86 -9.75
C PRO A 169 0.05 7.88 -10.90
N VAL A 170 -1.25 7.60 -11.18
CA VAL A 170 -1.67 6.54 -12.11
C VAL A 170 -1.02 6.69 -13.48
N TRP A 171 -0.80 7.94 -13.92
CA TRP A 171 -0.12 8.29 -15.16
C TRP A 171 1.36 7.90 -15.21
N ALA A 172 1.96 7.59 -14.06
CA ALA A 172 3.37 7.17 -13.93
C ALA A 172 3.52 5.65 -13.65
N ILE A 173 2.41 4.90 -13.53
CA ILE A 173 2.46 3.46 -13.24
C ILE A 173 2.57 2.67 -14.54
N GLY A 174 3.68 1.93 -14.74
CA GLY A 174 3.86 1.05 -15.90
C GLY A 174 4.06 1.78 -17.24
N THR A 175 4.15 3.11 -17.24
CA THR A 175 4.26 3.92 -18.46
C THR A 175 5.70 4.29 -18.83
N GLY A 176 6.67 3.99 -17.97
CA GLY A 176 8.05 4.47 -18.08
C GLY A 176 8.25 5.92 -17.61
N LYS A 177 7.19 6.64 -17.28
CA LYS A 177 7.25 7.96 -16.64
C LYS A 177 7.39 7.80 -15.15
N THR A 178 8.01 8.78 -14.51
CA THR A 178 8.11 8.90 -13.04
C THR A 178 7.68 10.30 -12.64
N ALA A 179 6.96 10.42 -11.52
CA ALA A 179 6.79 11.71 -10.88
C ALA A 179 8.15 12.16 -10.33
N THR A 180 8.43 13.45 -10.36
CA THR A 180 9.56 14.01 -9.61
C THR A 180 9.29 13.92 -8.10
N ALA A 181 10.33 13.96 -7.27
CA ALA A 181 10.17 13.98 -5.81
C ALA A 181 9.27 15.13 -5.37
N ALA A 182 9.47 16.32 -5.92
CA ALA A 182 8.63 17.49 -5.63
C ALA A 182 7.15 17.29 -6.05
N GLN A 183 6.89 16.62 -7.20
CA GLN A 183 5.52 16.30 -7.62
C GLN A 183 4.84 15.28 -6.70
N ALA A 184 5.60 14.34 -6.16
CA ALA A 184 5.11 13.39 -5.19
C ALA A 184 4.84 14.08 -3.84
N GLU A 185 5.80 14.88 -3.36
CA GLU A 185 5.70 15.60 -2.10
C GLU A 185 4.49 16.53 -2.04
N GLU A 186 4.20 17.29 -3.10
CA GLU A 186 3.04 18.20 -3.11
C GLU A 186 1.71 17.47 -2.84
N ILE A 187 1.56 16.23 -3.35
CA ILE A 187 0.36 15.42 -3.11
C ILE A 187 0.39 14.78 -1.73
N HIS A 188 1.55 14.29 -1.28
CA HIS A 188 1.69 13.75 0.07
C HIS A 188 1.36 14.80 1.14
N ALA A 189 1.85 16.02 1.00
CA ALA A 189 1.52 17.13 1.88
C ALA A 189 0.02 17.49 1.84
N CYS A 190 -0.59 17.46 0.65
CA CYS A 190 -2.03 17.65 0.49
C CYS A 190 -2.82 16.54 1.20
N ILE A 191 -2.46 15.26 1.02
CA ILE A 191 -3.09 14.12 1.69
C ILE A 191 -3.02 14.31 3.21
N ARG A 192 -1.86 14.68 3.74
CA ARG A 192 -1.66 14.93 5.19
C ARG A 192 -2.55 16.07 5.68
N THR A 193 -2.69 17.13 4.89
CA THR A 193 -3.59 18.25 5.22
C THR A 193 -5.05 17.79 5.28
N VAL A 194 -5.51 17.00 4.31
CA VAL A 194 -6.88 16.46 4.28
C VAL A 194 -7.17 15.56 5.50
N ILE A 195 -6.19 14.76 5.92
CA ILE A 195 -6.32 13.96 7.15
C ILE A 195 -6.41 14.87 8.38
N ALA A 196 -5.57 15.91 8.46
CA ALA A 196 -5.59 16.87 9.58
C ALA A 196 -6.92 17.61 9.71
N GLU A 197 -7.58 17.94 8.60
CA GLU A 197 -8.90 18.60 8.58
C GLU A 197 -9.96 17.81 9.37
N LYS A 198 -9.94 16.49 9.30
CA LYS A 198 -10.95 15.61 9.94
C LYS A 198 -10.51 15.09 11.28
N PHE A 199 -9.26 14.64 11.38
CA PHE A 199 -8.79 13.83 12.50
C PHE A 199 -7.80 14.57 13.42
N GLY A 200 -7.41 15.79 13.06
CA GLY A 200 -6.46 16.60 13.80
C GLY A 200 -5.00 16.38 13.38
N LEU A 201 -4.15 17.34 13.75
CA LEU A 201 -2.73 17.36 13.36
C LEU A 201 -1.95 16.16 13.90
N GLU A 202 -2.23 15.72 15.12
CA GLU A 202 -1.54 14.59 15.75
C GLU A 202 -1.71 13.31 14.93
N VAL A 203 -2.95 13.00 14.53
CA VAL A 203 -3.25 11.84 13.68
C VAL A 203 -2.58 11.96 12.32
N ALA A 204 -2.64 13.14 11.70
CA ALA A 204 -2.05 13.38 10.40
C ALA A 204 -0.51 13.24 10.43
N GLU A 205 0.14 13.74 11.49
CA GLU A 205 1.59 13.63 11.64
C GLU A 205 2.07 12.20 11.95
N ASP A 206 1.25 11.37 12.58
CA ASP A 206 1.59 9.96 12.84
C ASP A 206 1.26 9.02 11.68
N MET A 207 0.43 9.45 10.72
CA MET A 207 0.03 8.62 9.58
C MET A 207 1.18 8.39 8.59
N THR A 208 1.38 7.13 8.21
CA THR A 208 2.32 6.73 7.16
C THR A 208 1.69 6.92 5.78
N ILE A 209 2.37 7.65 4.90
CA ILE A 209 1.95 7.88 3.50
C ILE A 209 3.05 7.39 2.56
N LEU A 210 2.70 6.44 1.68
CA LEU A 210 3.62 5.77 0.77
C LEU A 210 3.51 6.35 -0.64
N TYR A 211 4.64 6.44 -1.32
CA TYR A 211 4.67 6.72 -2.75
C TYR A 211 4.42 5.44 -3.55
N GLY A 212 3.37 5.40 -4.36
CA GLY A 212 2.93 4.25 -5.17
C GLY A 212 3.28 4.34 -6.66
N GLY A 213 4.04 5.33 -7.08
CA GLY A 213 4.53 5.44 -8.45
C GLY A 213 5.77 4.58 -8.71
N SER A 214 6.44 4.81 -9.85
CA SER A 214 7.66 4.09 -10.23
C SER A 214 8.81 4.43 -9.27
N CYS A 215 9.15 3.48 -8.40
CA CYS A 215 10.27 3.57 -7.47
C CYS A 215 11.28 2.46 -7.73
N LYS A 216 12.57 2.80 -7.73
CA LYS A 216 13.73 1.93 -7.97
C LYS A 216 14.84 2.32 -6.99
N PRO A 217 15.86 1.48 -6.76
CA PRO A 217 16.99 1.85 -5.91
C PRO A 217 17.65 3.18 -6.31
N SER A 218 17.63 3.51 -7.61
CA SER A 218 18.28 4.72 -8.14
C SER A 218 17.55 6.05 -7.81
N ASN A 219 16.24 6.02 -7.49
CA ASN A 219 15.47 7.22 -7.17
C ASN A 219 14.83 7.19 -5.78
N ALA A 220 14.89 6.06 -5.08
CA ALA A 220 14.26 5.89 -3.77
C ALA A 220 14.79 6.89 -2.74
N LYS A 221 16.12 7.13 -2.72
CA LYS A 221 16.74 8.06 -1.78
C LYS A 221 16.25 9.50 -1.95
N GLU A 222 16.06 9.96 -3.18
CA GLU A 222 15.53 11.29 -3.47
C GLU A 222 14.06 11.40 -3.03
N LEU A 223 13.24 10.39 -3.32
CA LEU A 223 11.85 10.33 -2.93
C LEU A 223 11.67 10.29 -1.41
N PHE A 224 12.43 9.44 -0.72
CA PHE A 224 12.28 9.25 0.73
C PHE A 224 12.97 10.33 1.57
N ALA A 225 13.74 11.22 0.94
CA ALA A 225 14.24 12.42 1.58
C ALA A 225 13.18 13.52 1.73
N GLU A 226 12.06 13.41 1.02
CA GLU A 226 10.96 14.37 1.13
C GLU A 226 10.23 14.22 2.48
N LYS A 227 9.71 15.33 2.98
CA LYS A 227 9.17 15.43 4.35
C LYS A 227 7.97 14.53 4.61
N ASP A 228 7.09 14.39 3.62
CA ASP A 228 5.80 13.75 3.79
C ASP A 228 5.72 12.36 3.12
N ILE A 229 6.84 11.86 2.57
CA ILE A 229 6.97 10.53 1.96
C ILE A 229 7.59 9.56 2.96
N ASP A 230 6.80 8.62 3.47
CA ASP A 230 7.20 7.69 4.53
C ASP A 230 7.55 6.28 3.99
N GLY A 231 7.88 6.18 2.70
CA GLY A 231 8.24 4.93 2.04
C GLY A 231 7.53 4.70 0.73
N GLY A 232 7.35 3.43 0.33
CA GLY A 232 6.79 3.13 -0.98
C GLY A 232 5.93 1.89 -1.06
N LEU A 233 4.91 1.95 -1.93
CA LEU A 233 4.18 0.78 -2.43
C LEU A 233 4.79 0.39 -3.78
N ILE A 234 5.62 -0.66 -3.76
CA ILE A 234 6.55 -1.00 -4.84
C ILE A 234 5.94 -2.08 -5.73
N GLY A 235 5.84 -1.83 -7.03
CA GLY A 235 5.41 -2.82 -8.01
C GLY A 235 6.57 -3.67 -8.55
N GLY A 236 6.96 -3.48 -9.80
CA GLY A 236 7.92 -4.33 -10.52
C GLY A 236 9.27 -4.53 -9.82
N ALA A 237 9.81 -3.52 -9.14
CA ALA A 237 11.06 -3.65 -8.40
C ALA A 237 10.94 -4.62 -7.19
N ALA A 238 9.73 -4.85 -6.66
CA ALA A 238 9.50 -5.81 -5.59
C ALA A 238 9.59 -7.28 -6.04
N LEU A 239 9.65 -7.54 -7.34
CA LEU A 239 9.85 -8.88 -7.90
C LEU A 239 11.34 -9.31 -7.95
N LYS A 240 12.23 -8.43 -7.51
CA LYS A 240 13.67 -8.70 -7.35
C LYS A 240 14.09 -8.31 -5.94
N ALA A 241 14.53 -9.29 -5.15
CA ALA A 241 14.88 -9.06 -3.75
C ALA A 241 15.96 -7.98 -3.59
N ASP A 242 16.97 -7.94 -4.49
CA ASP A 242 18.03 -6.93 -4.43
C ASP A 242 17.52 -5.52 -4.66
N ASP A 243 16.64 -5.32 -5.65
CA ASP A 243 16.03 -4.02 -5.92
C ASP A 243 15.11 -3.60 -4.77
N PHE A 244 14.30 -4.54 -4.25
CA PHE A 244 13.38 -4.27 -3.15
C PHE A 244 14.10 -3.88 -1.86
N ILE A 245 15.15 -4.60 -1.49
CA ILE A 245 15.98 -4.26 -0.33
C ILE A 245 16.78 -2.98 -0.58
N GLY A 246 17.30 -2.78 -1.80
CA GLY A 246 17.96 -1.52 -2.18
C GLY A 246 17.07 -0.29 -2.00
N ILE A 247 15.76 -0.42 -2.26
CA ILE A 247 14.77 0.63 -1.94
C ILE A 247 14.61 0.78 -0.42
N ALA A 248 14.50 -0.32 0.32
CA ALA A 248 14.29 -0.30 1.77
C ALA A 248 15.47 0.24 2.58
N THR A 249 16.66 0.30 1.97
CA THR A 249 17.89 0.87 2.57
C THR A 249 18.12 2.33 2.20
N SER A 250 17.16 3.00 1.54
CA SER A 250 17.31 4.37 1.02
C SER A 250 16.87 5.48 1.99
N PHE A 251 16.47 5.16 3.23
CA PHE A 251 16.10 6.11 4.28
C PHE A 251 17.31 6.72 4.98
#